data_f3e7a1127c8ad6b23289640f12b0e03d
#
_entry.id   f3e7a1127c8ad6b23289640f12b0e03d
#
_cell.length_a   1.000
_cell.length_b   1.000
_cell.length_c   1.000
_cell.angle_alpha   90.00
_cell.angle_beta   90.00
_cell.angle_gamma   90.00
#
_symmetry.space_group_name_H-M   'P 1'
#
loop_
_entity.id
_entity.type
_entity.pdbx_description
1 polymer ?
#
loop_
_entity_poly.entity_id
_entity_poly.type
_entity_poly.pdbx_seq_one_letter_code
_entity_poly.pdbx_strand_id
1 'polypeptide(L)'
;MQTSYCLVYLRNGACSIRSLAEGETFHPVIGPVAEAEALYVKQLQLCERLKNHAGEFVIWDVGLGAAANALTVLRATREIAGTIRLVSFDCTIEPLEFARQHAAALGYFGGYKNHLQTFLRDRRVAFLNGAQSVIWELHLGDFPTWLTQSLERRLPARPVGVQASACSPNKLKLELQHHHAVPEAGVPPPHAILFDAYSPAKNPAMWTLPLFTNLYRRLDPKRPCALPTYSRSTILRVTLLLAGFHVGVGHATGEKEETTIAANTPELLAEPLDHRWLERARRSHSAEPMVEAVYRIAPLTAESWERLRQHPQFR
;
A
#
# COMPACT_ATOMS: atom_id res chain seq x y z
N MET A 1 -14.60 -9.80 25.75
CA MET A 1 -14.25 -10.09 24.34
C MET A 1 -12.81 -10.50 24.29
N GLN A 2 -12.52 -11.65 23.69
CA GLN A 2 -11.14 -12.09 23.51
C GLN A 2 -10.50 -11.18 22.47
N THR A 3 -9.40 -10.50 22.83
CA THR A 3 -8.72 -9.58 21.91
C THR A 3 -8.03 -10.39 20.81
N SER A 4 -8.28 -10.03 19.55
CA SER A 4 -7.65 -10.67 18.37
C SER A 4 -6.16 -10.32 18.24
N TYR A 5 -5.64 -9.46 19.12
CA TYR A 5 -4.26 -8.93 19.06
C TYR A 5 -3.61 -8.97 20.44
N CYS A 6 -2.26 -9.04 20.45
CA CYS A 6 -1.47 -8.88 21.67
C CYS A 6 -0.20 -8.07 21.41
N LEU A 7 0.35 -7.44 22.46
CA LEU A 7 1.67 -6.81 22.40
C LEU A 7 2.76 -7.89 22.43
N VAL A 8 3.81 -7.66 21.66
CA VAL A 8 5.03 -8.47 21.66
C VAL A 8 6.23 -7.56 21.75
N TYR A 9 7.24 -7.96 22.56
CA TYR A 9 8.53 -7.28 22.63
C TYR A 9 9.54 -8.03 21.78
N LEU A 10 10.15 -7.30 20.86
CA LEU A 10 11.16 -7.83 19.95
C LEU A 10 12.51 -7.94 20.66
N ARG A 11 13.46 -8.68 20.07
CA ARG A 11 14.81 -8.88 20.66
C ARG A 11 15.58 -7.57 20.92
N ASN A 12 15.32 -6.54 20.12
CA ASN A 12 15.91 -5.20 20.28
C ASN A 12 15.16 -4.29 21.27
N GLY A 13 14.17 -4.81 21.99
CA GLY A 13 13.37 -4.08 22.96
C GLY A 13 12.21 -3.27 22.35
N ALA A 14 12.06 -3.20 21.03
CA ALA A 14 10.93 -2.54 20.39
C ALA A 14 9.63 -3.30 20.67
N CYS A 15 8.53 -2.56 20.90
CA CYS A 15 7.21 -3.12 21.06
C CYS A 15 6.48 -3.15 19.73
N SER A 16 5.81 -4.26 19.44
CA SER A 16 5.00 -4.46 18.26
C SER A 16 3.69 -5.18 18.58
N ILE A 17 2.88 -5.44 17.57
CA ILE A 17 1.58 -6.10 17.69
C ILE A 17 1.63 -7.43 16.95
N ARG A 18 1.03 -8.45 17.54
CA ARG A 18 0.81 -9.75 16.91
C ARG A 18 -0.69 -9.97 16.71
N SER A 19 -1.07 -10.29 15.48
CA SER A 19 -2.39 -10.82 15.17
C SER A 19 -2.44 -12.29 15.61
N LEU A 20 -3.38 -12.63 16.48
CA LEU A 20 -3.58 -14.01 16.94
C LEU A 20 -4.30 -14.84 15.87
N ALA A 21 -5.19 -14.21 15.09
CA ALA A 21 -5.92 -14.87 14.01
C ALA A 21 -4.97 -15.27 12.87
N GLU A 22 -4.12 -14.34 12.42
CA GLU A 22 -3.17 -14.60 11.32
C GLU A 22 -1.89 -15.30 11.81
N GLY A 23 -1.60 -15.24 13.11
CA GLY A 23 -0.36 -15.75 13.67
C GLY A 23 0.88 -14.98 13.25
N GLU A 24 0.73 -13.74 12.72
CA GLU A 24 1.82 -12.87 12.28
C GLU A 24 2.04 -11.69 13.22
N THR A 25 3.30 -11.29 13.37
CA THR A 25 3.70 -10.09 14.11
C THR A 25 3.97 -8.97 13.12
N PHE A 26 3.43 -7.78 13.37
CA PHE A 26 3.70 -6.60 12.58
C PHE A 26 5.14 -6.18 12.77
N HIS A 27 5.88 -5.95 11.67
CA HIS A 27 7.28 -5.49 11.70
C HIS A 27 8.18 -6.31 12.67
N PRO A 28 8.32 -7.63 12.45
CA PRO A 28 8.81 -8.55 13.48
C PRO A 28 10.31 -8.48 13.78
N VAL A 29 11.11 -7.77 12.95
CA VAL A 29 12.57 -7.80 13.05
C VAL A 29 13.11 -6.59 13.81
N ILE A 30 12.96 -5.40 13.25
CA ILE A 30 13.51 -4.16 13.82
C ILE A 30 12.45 -3.26 14.47
N GLY A 31 11.19 -3.65 14.39
CA GLY A 31 10.07 -2.92 14.95
C GLY A 31 9.45 -1.89 13.99
N PRO A 32 8.23 -1.44 14.34
CA PRO A 32 7.37 -0.72 13.40
C PRO A 32 7.96 0.61 12.92
N VAL A 33 8.56 1.39 13.81
CA VAL A 33 9.13 2.71 13.44
C VAL A 33 10.37 2.56 12.58
N ALA A 34 11.31 1.70 12.99
CA ALA A 34 12.58 1.53 12.28
C ALA A 34 12.39 0.94 10.87
N GLU A 35 11.46 0.00 10.72
CA GLU A 35 11.13 -0.58 9.41
C GLU A 35 10.45 0.46 8.51
N ALA A 36 9.48 1.21 9.03
CA ALA A 36 8.83 2.30 8.29
C ALA A 36 9.80 3.41 7.88
N GLU A 37 10.77 3.78 8.73
CA GLU A 37 11.82 4.73 8.37
C GLU A 37 12.70 4.21 7.23
N ALA A 38 13.12 2.95 7.28
CA ALA A 38 13.97 2.37 6.25
C ALA A 38 13.24 2.27 4.90
N LEU A 39 12.03 1.68 4.90
CA LEU A 39 11.27 1.41 3.67
C LEU A 39 10.60 2.66 3.10
N TYR A 40 9.97 3.47 3.96
CA TYR A 40 9.03 4.48 3.45
C TYR A 40 9.56 5.91 3.57
N VAL A 41 10.46 6.20 4.51
CA VAL A 41 11.05 7.54 4.59
C VAL A 41 12.34 7.62 3.76
N LYS A 42 13.30 6.75 4.07
CA LYS A 42 14.64 6.80 3.46
C LYS A 42 14.64 6.27 2.03
N GLN A 43 14.09 5.08 1.80
CA GLN A 43 14.10 4.46 0.48
C GLN A 43 13.29 5.23 -0.55
N LEU A 44 12.14 5.80 -0.16
CA LEU A 44 11.35 6.69 -1.03
C LEU A 44 11.92 8.10 -1.14
N GLN A 45 12.98 8.42 -0.38
CA GLN A 45 13.56 9.77 -0.30
C GLN A 45 12.48 10.85 -0.04
N LEU A 46 11.51 10.53 0.85
CA LEU A 46 10.30 11.36 1.00
C LEU A 46 10.61 12.81 1.36
N CYS A 47 11.59 13.04 2.25
CA CYS A 47 11.95 14.39 2.65
C CYS A 47 12.46 15.22 1.47
N GLU A 48 13.29 14.64 0.61
CA GLU A 48 13.83 15.30 -0.58
C GLU A 48 12.74 15.53 -1.63
N ARG A 49 11.94 14.50 -1.88
CA ARG A 49 10.84 14.60 -2.85
C ARG A 49 9.79 15.61 -2.45
N LEU A 50 9.45 15.72 -1.16
CA LEU A 50 8.52 16.71 -0.65
C LEU A 50 9.07 18.14 -0.76
N LYS A 51 10.35 18.38 -0.45
CA LYS A 51 11.00 19.71 -0.62
C LYS A 51 10.93 20.21 -2.06
N ASN A 52 11.05 19.27 -3.02
CA ASN A 52 11.09 19.59 -4.44
C ASN A 52 9.73 19.48 -5.13
N HIS A 53 8.63 19.24 -4.36
CA HIS A 53 7.29 19.06 -4.90
C HIS A 53 6.44 20.31 -4.71
N ALA A 54 5.80 20.74 -5.79
CA ALA A 54 4.80 21.81 -5.74
C ALA A 54 3.38 21.21 -5.69
N GLY A 55 2.56 21.69 -4.75
CA GLY A 55 1.18 21.26 -4.61
C GLY A 55 0.98 20.09 -3.63
N GLU A 56 -0.08 19.32 -3.84
CA GLU A 56 -0.48 18.21 -2.97
C GLU A 56 0.34 16.94 -3.28
N PHE A 57 1.08 16.44 -2.31
CA PHE A 57 1.80 15.17 -2.40
C PHE A 57 0.92 14.03 -1.88
N VAL A 58 0.52 13.14 -2.76
CA VAL A 58 -0.39 12.04 -2.45
C VAL A 58 0.38 10.79 -2.09
N ILE A 59 0.06 10.21 -0.93
CA ILE A 59 0.62 8.95 -0.44
C ILE A 59 -0.52 7.96 -0.25
N TRP A 60 -0.39 6.76 -0.82
CA TRP A 60 -1.28 5.64 -0.48
C TRP A 60 -0.60 4.76 0.56
N ASP A 61 -1.36 4.41 1.60
CA ASP A 61 -0.94 3.54 2.69
C ASP A 61 -1.84 2.28 2.63
N VAL A 62 -1.31 1.23 2.03
CA VAL A 62 -2.03 -0.02 1.75
C VAL A 62 -1.68 -1.05 2.80
N GLY A 63 -2.62 -1.31 3.70
CA GLY A 63 -2.41 -2.04 4.95
C GLY A 63 -2.10 -1.07 6.09
N LEU A 64 -3.09 -0.25 6.50
CA LEU A 64 -2.98 0.71 7.60
C LEU A 64 -2.51 0.03 8.90
N GLY A 65 -3.04 -1.15 9.20
CA GLY A 65 -2.72 -1.91 10.41
C GLY A 65 -2.82 -1.06 11.67
N ALA A 66 -1.70 -0.92 12.38
CA ALA A 66 -1.58 -0.09 13.59
C ALA A 66 -1.14 1.36 13.30
N ALA A 67 -1.20 1.80 12.07
CA ALA A 67 -0.79 3.12 11.56
C ALA A 67 0.69 3.48 11.76
N ALA A 68 1.56 2.51 12.01
CA ALA A 68 2.98 2.78 12.28
C ALA A 68 3.68 3.43 11.08
N ASN A 69 3.40 2.95 9.86
CA ASN A 69 3.97 3.48 8.63
C ASN A 69 3.52 4.93 8.38
N ALA A 70 2.21 5.18 8.44
CA ALA A 70 1.61 6.48 8.28
C ALA A 70 2.15 7.51 9.29
N LEU A 71 2.16 7.15 10.58
CA LEU A 71 2.63 8.04 11.64
C LEU A 71 4.13 8.30 11.59
N THR A 72 4.93 7.32 11.16
CA THR A 72 6.37 7.49 10.98
C THR A 72 6.67 8.46 9.83
N VAL A 73 5.98 8.30 8.69
CA VAL A 73 6.08 9.23 7.55
C VAL A 73 5.70 10.65 7.96
N LEU A 74 4.54 10.84 8.59
CA LEU A 74 4.08 12.15 9.03
C LEU A 74 5.05 12.81 10.02
N ARG A 75 5.64 12.03 10.94
CA ARG A 75 6.64 12.53 11.89
C ARG A 75 7.94 12.94 11.22
N ALA A 76 8.44 12.10 10.30
CA ALA A 76 9.71 12.34 9.63
C ALA A 76 9.68 13.55 8.70
N THR A 77 8.51 13.90 8.18
CA THR A 77 8.34 14.97 7.18
C THR A 77 7.78 16.27 7.74
N ARG A 78 7.38 16.33 9.03
CA ARG A 78 6.63 17.44 9.64
C ARG A 78 7.26 18.83 9.52
N GLU A 79 8.57 18.92 9.38
CA GLU A 79 9.29 20.19 9.25
C GLU A 79 9.39 20.69 7.80
N ILE A 80 8.85 19.93 6.84
CA ILE A 80 8.89 20.27 5.42
C ILE A 80 7.55 20.92 5.06
N ALA A 81 7.59 22.17 4.62
CA ALA A 81 6.38 22.88 4.20
C ALA A 81 5.73 22.23 2.98
N GLY A 82 4.40 22.16 2.98
CA GLY A 82 3.64 21.61 1.86
C GLY A 82 2.32 20.97 2.28
N THR A 83 1.65 20.33 1.35
CA THR A 83 0.38 19.62 1.59
C THR A 83 0.58 18.13 1.31
N ILE A 84 0.26 17.31 2.30
CA ILE A 84 0.21 15.85 2.15
C ILE A 84 -1.26 15.39 2.16
N ARG A 85 -1.62 14.60 1.17
CA ARG A 85 -2.83 13.80 1.19
C ARG A 85 -2.45 12.33 1.40
N LEU A 86 -2.75 11.83 2.59
CA LEU A 86 -2.51 10.45 2.97
C LEU A 86 -3.82 9.67 2.84
N VAL A 87 -3.83 8.62 2.04
CA VAL A 87 -5.01 7.78 1.82
C VAL A 87 -4.68 6.37 2.26
N SER A 88 -5.25 5.96 3.39
CA SER A 88 -5.04 4.63 3.96
C SER A 88 -6.16 3.67 3.52
N PHE A 89 -5.77 2.43 3.24
CA PHE A 89 -6.66 1.33 2.89
C PHE A 89 -6.47 0.18 3.86
N ASP A 90 -7.57 -0.35 4.40
CA ASP A 90 -7.55 -1.55 5.22
C ASP A 90 -8.93 -2.24 5.20
N CYS A 91 -8.98 -3.53 5.47
CA CYS A 91 -10.24 -4.25 5.63
C CYS A 91 -10.84 -4.11 7.03
N THR A 92 -10.05 -3.70 8.03
CA THR A 92 -10.48 -3.53 9.42
C THR A 92 -9.71 -2.39 10.10
N ILE A 93 -10.31 -1.83 11.14
CA ILE A 93 -9.66 -0.83 12.01
C ILE A 93 -9.22 -1.42 13.36
N GLU A 94 -9.48 -2.69 13.60
CA GLU A 94 -9.20 -3.33 14.89
C GLU A 94 -7.73 -3.23 15.33
N PRO A 95 -6.72 -3.42 14.45
CA PRO A 95 -5.32 -3.24 14.83
C PRO A 95 -5.03 -1.82 15.31
N LEU A 96 -5.60 -0.80 14.67
CA LEU A 96 -5.41 0.60 15.05
C LEU A 96 -6.12 0.92 16.37
N GLU A 97 -7.32 0.38 16.61
CA GLU A 97 -8.03 0.54 17.88
C GLU A 97 -7.25 -0.11 19.03
N PHE A 98 -6.75 -1.32 18.83
CA PHE A 98 -5.88 -2.02 19.78
C PHE A 98 -4.60 -1.21 20.05
N ALA A 99 -3.92 -0.74 18.99
CA ALA A 99 -2.71 0.06 19.10
C ALA A 99 -2.93 1.36 19.86
N ARG A 100 -4.06 2.04 19.65
CA ARG A 100 -4.44 3.26 20.37
C ARG A 100 -4.61 3.04 21.86
N GLN A 101 -5.18 1.90 22.25
CA GLN A 101 -5.33 1.51 23.68
C GLN A 101 -3.96 1.25 24.32
N HIS A 102 -2.97 0.79 23.54
CA HIS A 102 -1.61 0.46 23.98
C HIS A 102 -0.55 1.48 23.53
N ALA A 103 -0.98 2.72 23.23
CA ALA A 103 -0.15 3.77 22.67
C ALA A 103 1.13 4.09 23.48
N ALA A 104 1.07 3.95 24.82
CA ALA A 104 2.23 4.17 25.69
C ALA A 104 3.33 3.12 25.47
N ALA A 105 2.95 1.84 25.36
CA ALA A 105 3.90 0.76 25.12
C ALA A 105 4.50 0.80 23.70
N LEU A 106 3.70 1.17 22.69
CA LEU A 106 4.13 1.24 21.29
C LEU A 106 4.98 2.48 20.98
N GLY A 107 4.82 3.59 21.73
CA GLY A 107 5.70 4.74 21.72
C GLY A 107 5.63 5.69 20.50
N TYR A 108 4.93 5.34 19.42
CA TYR A 108 4.92 6.12 18.17
C TYR A 108 3.68 6.98 17.94
N PHE A 109 2.74 7.02 18.89
CA PHE A 109 1.49 7.79 18.78
C PHE A 109 1.59 9.28 19.20
N GLY A 110 2.75 9.71 19.70
CA GLY A 110 2.92 11.03 20.29
C GLY A 110 2.48 12.16 19.37
N GLY A 111 1.59 13.06 19.86
CA GLY A 111 1.04 14.19 19.13
C GLY A 111 -0.16 13.87 18.23
N TYR A 112 -0.41 12.60 17.88
CA TYR A 112 -1.45 12.23 16.91
C TYR A 112 -2.72 11.64 17.53
N LYS A 113 -2.80 11.45 18.85
CA LYS A 113 -3.92 10.77 19.52
C LYS A 113 -5.29 11.36 19.18
N ASN A 114 -5.41 12.70 19.24
CA ASN A 114 -6.67 13.38 18.95
C ASN A 114 -7.05 13.30 17.47
N HIS A 115 -6.05 13.41 16.58
CA HIS A 115 -6.27 13.27 15.13
C HIS A 115 -6.73 11.87 14.77
N LEU A 116 -6.14 10.82 15.38
CA LEU A 116 -6.56 9.44 15.22
C LEU A 116 -7.96 9.16 15.74
N GLN A 117 -8.37 9.81 16.82
CA GLN A 117 -9.75 9.70 17.31
C GLN A 117 -10.76 10.24 16.29
N THR A 118 -10.50 11.41 15.71
CA THR A 118 -11.31 11.99 14.63
C THR A 118 -11.28 11.09 13.39
N PHE A 119 -10.09 10.64 12.99
CA PHE A 119 -9.88 9.75 11.85
C PHE A 119 -10.67 8.45 11.94
N LEU A 120 -10.67 7.80 13.10
CA LEU A 120 -11.44 6.56 13.34
C LEU A 120 -12.95 6.79 13.28
N ARG A 121 -13.43 7.93 13.81
CA ARG A 121 -14.85 8.28 13.82
C ARG A 121 -15.34 8.69 12.43
N ASP A 122 -14.64 9.61 11.78
CA ASP A 122 -15.12 10.33 10.59
C ASP A 122 -14.51 9.78 9.27
N ARG A 123 -13.60 8.80 9.37
CA ARG A 123 -12.82 8.25 8.24
C ARG A 123 -12.00 9.29 7.50
N ARG A 124 -11.89 10.48 8.04
CA ARG A 124 -11.14 11.61 7.50
C ARG A 124 -10.77 12.57 8.60
N VAL A 125 -9.55 13.11 8.50
CA VAL A 125 -9.10 14.21 9.37
C VAL A 125 -8.22 15.16 8.57
N ALA A 126 -8.32 16.46 8.84
CA ALA A 126 -7.41 17.45 8.30
C ALA A 126 -6.79 18.23 9.48
N PHE A 127 -5.46 18.43 9.45
CA PHE A 127 -4.73 19.07 10.52
C PHE A 127 -3.40 19.67 10.06
N LEU A 128 -2.84 20.55 10.87
CA LEU A 128 -1.48 21.04 10.71
C LEU A 128 -0.50 20.11 11.43
N ASN A 129 0.52 19.65 10.76
CA ASN A 129 1.58 18.79 11.24
C ASN A 129 2.93 19.51 11.13
N GLY A 130 3.27 20.35 12.11
CA GLY A 130 4.40 21.25 11.98
C GLY A 130 4.21 22.24 10.84
N ALA A 131 5.09 22.20 9.84
CA ALA A 131 5.01 23.06 8.65
C ALA A 131 4.08 22.54 7.56
N GLN A 132 3.48 21.34 7.74
CA GLN A 132 2.64 20.68 6.74
C GLN A 132 1.15 20.85 6.99
N SER A 133 0.37 20.97 5.91
CA SER A 133 -1.06 20.69 5.91
C SER A 133 -1.28 19.22 5.55
N VAL A 134 -1.99 18.47 6.39
CA VAL A 134 -2.26 17.05 6.17
C VAL A 134 -3.76 16.82 6.03
N ILE A 135 -4.13 16.10 4.98
CA ILE A 135 -5.45 15.49 4.83
C ILE A 135 -5.25 13.98 4.87
N TRP A 136 -5.85 13.31 5.85
CA TRP A 136 -5.76 11.86 6.02
C TRP A 136 -7.13 11.22 5.88
N GLU A 137 -7.26 10.27 4.96
CA GLU A 137 -8.51 9.60 4.59
C GLU A 137 -8.38 8.08 4.76
N LEU A 138 -9.46 7.42 5.17
CA LEU A 138 -9.53 5.96 5.31
C LEU A 138 -10.59 5.38 4.39
N HIS A 139 -10.17 4.46 3.54
CA HIS A 139 -11.02 3.58 2.76
C HIS A 139 -11.04 2.20 3.43
N LEU A 140 -12.16 1.89 4.07
CA LEU A 140 -12.37 0.60 4.74
C LEU A 140 -13.03 -0.37 3.78
N GLY A 141 -12.40 -1.51 3.56
CA GLY A 141 -12.86 -2.57 2.67
C GLY A 141 -11.73 -3.33 1.97
N ASP A 142 -12.11 -4.23 1.09
CA ASP A 142 -11.16 -5.05 0.32
C ASP A 142 -10.46 -4.21 -0.75
N PHE A 143 -9.15 -4.01 -0.60
CA PHE A 143 -8.36 -3.17 -1.51
C PHE A 143 -8.35 -3.68 -2.96
N PRO A 144 -8.18 -4.98 -3.26
CA PRO A 144 -8.31 -5.52 -4.61
C PRO A 144 -9.64 -5.17 -5.29
N THR A 145 -10.74 -5.31 -4.58
CA THR A 145 -12.08 -4.97 -5.06
C THR A 145 -12.22 -3.46 -5.30
N TRP A 146 -11.80 -2.65 -4.33
CA TRP A 146 -11.81 -1.18 -4.48
C TRP A 146 -10.99 -0.73 -5.71
N LEU A 147 -9.81 -1.31 -5.89
CA LEU A 147 -8.92 -0.97 -7.00
C LEU A 147 -9.56 -1.27 -8.35
N THR A 148 -10.18 -2.44 -8.50
CA THR A 148 -10.89 -2.85 -9.72
C THR A 148 -12.06 -1.90 -10.03
N GLN A 149 -12.91 -1.63 -9.06
CA GLN A 149 -14.04 -0.70 -9.21
C GLN A 149 -13.59 0.72 -9.53
N SER A 150 -12.45 1.16 -8.97
CA SER A 150 -11.89 2.49 -9.24
C SER A 150 -11.41 2.67 -10.68
N LEU A 151 -10.97 1.59 -11.33
CA LEU A 151 -10.61 1.57 -12.75
C LEU A 151 -11.84 1.58 -13.66
N GLU A 152 -12.87 0.80 -13.33
CA GLU A 152 -14.13 0.75 -14.08
C GLU A 152 -14.81 2.11 -14.13
N ARG A 153 -14.82 2.85 -13.02
CA ARG A 153 -15.37 4.22 -12.97
C ARG A 153 -14.62 5.26 -13.81
N ARG A 154 -13.37 4.98 -14.20
CA ARG A 154 -12.59 5.87 -15.10
C ARG A 154 -12.85 5.61 -16.58
N LEU A 155 -13.43 4.48 -16.95
CA LEU A 155 -13.81 4.23 -18.32
C LEU A 155 -15.03 5.12 -18.65
N PRO A 156 -15.07 5.81 -19.82
CA PRO A 156 -16.25 6.52 -20.24
C PRO A 156 -17.42 5.53 -20.25
N ALA A 157 -18.57 5.94 -19.68
CA ALA A 157 -19.78 5.13 -19.69
C ALA A 157 -20.02 4.62 -21.12
N ARG A 158 -20.05 3.31 -21.33
CA ARG A 158 -20.50 2.75 -22.61
C ARG A 158 -21.88 3.31 -22.87
N PRO A 159 -22.17 3.88 -24.06
CA PRO A 159 -23.53 4.29 -24.39
C PRO A 159 -24.42 3.04 -24.26
N VAL A 160 -25.26 3.04 -23.25
CA VAL A 160 -26.32 2.06 -23.13
C VAL A 160 -27.26 2.37 -24.24
N GLY A 161 -27.38 1.48 -25.25
CA GLY A 161 -28.38 1.57 -26.28
C GLY A 161 -29.75 1.63 -25.62
N VAL A 162 -30.40 2.77 -25.77
CA VAL A 162 -31.75 3.00 -25.26
C VAL A 162 -32.71 2.13 -26.05
N GLN A 163 -33.09 0.97 -25.53
CA GLN A 163 -34.37 0.36 -25.85
C GLN A 163 -35.39 0.93 -24.87
N ALA A 164 -36.17 1.88 -25.36
CA ALA A 164 -37.32 2.37 -24.65
C ALA A 164 -38.38 1.25 -24.55
N SER A 165 -38.62 0.77 -23.35
CA SER A 165 -39.81 0.03 -23.00
C SER A 165 -40.50 0.77 -21.86
N ALA A 166 -41.67 1.34 -22.20
CA ALA A 166 -42.56 2.01 -21.26
C ALA A 166 -43.17 0.98 -20.29
N CYS A 167 -43.09 1.22 -18.99
CA CYS A 167 -44.09 0.80 -18.02
C CYS A 167 -44.04 1.62 -16.74
N SER A 168 -45.22 1.98 -16.31
CA SER A 168 -45.69 2.93 -15.30
C SER A 168 -45.16 2.76 -13.83
N PRO A 169 -45.46 3.75 -12.99
CA PRO A 169 -44.77 3.96 -11.71
C PRO A 169 -45.48 3.24 -10.56
N ASN A 170 -44.72 2.64 -9.69
CA ASN A 170 -45.22 2.31 -8.36
C ASN A 170 -44.19 2.69 -7.27
N LYS A 171 -44.71 3.44 -6.30
CA LYS A 171 -44.06 3.98 -5.13
C LYS A 171 -43.45 2.87 -4.25
N LEU A 172 -42.16 2.96 -3.94
CA LEU A 172 -41.64 2.43 -2.67
C LEU A 172 -40.77 3.51 -2.05
N LYS A 173 -41.24 4.04 -0.92
CA LYS A 173 -40.43 4.81 0.03
C LYS A 173 -39.39 3.89 0.58
N LEU A 174 -38.11 4.11 0.28
CA LEU A 174 -36.99 3.57 1.05
C LEU A 174 -36.39 4.74 1.84
N GLU A 175 -36.43 4.63 3.15
CA GLU A 175 -35.76 5.56 4.05
C GLU A 175 -34.25 5.45 3.83
N LEU A 176 -33.66 6.47 3.22
CA LEU A 176 -32.23 6.64 3.13
C LEU A 176 -31.69 7.06 4.49
N GLN A 177 -31.08 6.13 5.19
CA GLN A 177 -30.15 6.47 6.26
C GLN A 177 -29.01 7.29 5.68
N HIS A 178 -28.87 8.52 6.17
CA HIS A 178 -27.79 9.42 5.78
C HIS A 178 -26.43 8.89 6.28
N HIS A 179 -25.78 8.04 5.49
CA HIS A 179 -24.34 7.94 5.54
C HIS A 179 -23.80 9.20 4.84
N HIS A 180 -23.02 10.00 5.59
CA HIS A 180 -22.28 11.12 5.02
C HIS A 180 -21.35 10.58 3.93
N ALA A 181 -21.80 10.62 2.70
CA ALA A 181 -21.00 10.31 1.53
C ALA A 181 -19.90 11.37 1.40
N VAL A 182 -18.65 10.95 1.48
CA VAL A 182 -17.51 11.76 1.05
C VAL A 182 -17.76 12.16 -0.42
N PRO A 183 -17.61 13.45 -0.81
CA PRO A 183 -17.81 13.85 -2.20
C PRO A 183 -16.93 13.02 -3.12
N GLU A 184 -17.50 12.52 -4.23
CA GLU A 184 -16.89 11.65 -5.25
C GLU A 184 -15.80 12.33 -6.11
N ALA A 185 -14.94 13.15 -5.56
CA ALA A 185 -13.64 13.41 -6.16
C ALA A 185 -12.81 12.16 -5.92
N GLY A 186 -12.73 11.29 -6.94
CA GLY A 186 -12.05 9.99 -6.81
C GLY A 186 -10.65 10.13 -6.23
N VAL A 187 -10.21 9.14 -5.47
CA VAL A 187 -8.86 9.10 -4.87
C VAL A 187 -7.80 9.41 -5.93
N PRO A 188 -6.97 10.44 -5.76
CA PRO A 188 -5.98 10.82 -6.76
C PRO A 188 -4.87 9.78 -6.88
N PRO A 189 -4.21 9.64 -8.05
CA PRO A 189 -3.03 8.79 -8.20
C PRO A 189 -1.94 9.17 -7.22
N PRO A 190 -1.21 8.20 -6.63
CA PRO A 190 -0.20 8.47 -5.63
C PRO A 190 1.14 8.91 -6.24
N HIS A 191 1.95 9.60 -5.44
CA HIS A 191 3.37 9.82 -5.64
C HIS A 191 4.22 8.73 -4.95
N ALA A 192 3.67 8.12 -3.89
CA ALA A 192 4.31 7.05 -3.14
C ALA A 192 3.25 6.07 -2.61
N ILE A 193 3.60 4.79 -2.53
CA ILE A 193 2.76 3.76 -1.96
C ILE A 193 3.52 3.06 -0.84
N LEU A 194 2.97 3.11 0.37
CA LEU A 194 3.42 2.31 1.50
C LEU A 194 2.66 0.99 1.41
N PHE A 195 3.32 -0.09 0.96
CA PHE A 195 2.65 -1.37 0.72
C PHE A 195 3.06 -2.38 1.79
N ASP A 196 2.17 -2.62 2.75
CA ASP A 196 2.46 -3.41 3.95
C ASP A 196 1.32 -4.39 4.30
N ALA A 197 0.92 -5.19 3.34
CA ALA A 197 -0.03 -6.27 3.56
C ALA A 197 0.63 -7.46 4.31
N TYR A 198 -0.18 -8.29 4.99
CA TYR A 198 0.28 -9.58 5.50
C TYR A 198 0.99 -10.40 4.42
N SER A 199 1.84 -11.34 4.85
CA SER A 199 2.65 -12.16 3.94
C SER A 199 1.82 -12.85 2.85
N PRO A 200 2.42 -13.19 1.69
CA PRO A 200 1.71 -13.88 0.60
C PRO A 200 1.05 -15.20 1.03
N ALA A 201 1.60 -15.86 2.05
CA ALA A 201 1.04 -17.10 2.59
C ALA A 201 -0.23 -16.85 3.41
N LYS A 202 -0.39 -15.66 3.99
CA LYS A 202 -1.54 -15.29 4.84
C LYS A 202 -2.59 -14.50 4.08
N ASN A 203 -2.17 -13.62 3.20
CA ASN A 203 -3.07 -12.81 2.39
C ASN A 203 -2.66 -12.84 0.91
N PRO A 204 -2.81 -13.99 0.22
CA PRO A 204 -2.37 -14.12 -1.16
C PRO A 204 -3.09 -13.16 -2.13
N ALA A 205 -4.30 -12.72 -1.82
CA ALA A 205 -5.05 -11.76 -2.64
C ALA A 205 -4.29 -10.45 -2.88
N MET A 206 -3.50 -10.01 -1.89
CA MET A 206 -2.70 -8.79 -1.95
C MET A 206 -1.40 -8.94 -2.76
N TRP A 207 -1.09 -10.11 -3.30
CA TRP A 207 0.19 -10.41 -3.96
C TRP A 207 0.06 -10.99 -5.35
N THR A 208 -1.14 -10.91 -5.96
CA THR A 208 -1.44 -11.46 -7.28
C THR A 208 -0.98 -10.55 -8.43
N LEU A 209 -0.68 -11.14 -9.57
CA LEU A 209 -0.38 -10.40 -10.81
C LEU A 209 -1.54 -9.48 -11.25
N PRO A 210 -2.82 -9.91 -11.20
CA PRO A 210 -3.94 -9.02 -11.50
C PRO A 210 -4.01 -7.80 -10.58
N LEU A 211 -3.75 -7.95 -9.26
CA LEU A 211 -3.72 -6.81 -8.34
C LEU A 211 -2.68 -5.78 -8.77
N PHE A 212 -1.41 -6.20 -8.94
CA PHE A 212 -0.34 -5.26 -9.30
C PHE A 212 -0.50 -4.69 -10.70
N THR A 213 -1.08 -5.44 -11.65
CA THR A 213 -1.44 -4.92 -12.97
C THR A 213 -2.50 -3.81 -12.86
N ASN A 214 -3.52 -4.00 -12.05
CA ASN A 214 -4.54 -2.99 -11.81
C ASN A 214 -3.96 -1.78 -11.05
N LEU A 215 -3.07 -2.01 -10.09
CA LEU A 215 -2.37 -0.95 -9.38
C LEU A 215 -1.52 -0.11 -10.34
N TYR A 216 -0.74 -0.73 -11.22
CA TYR A 216 0.05 -0.05 -12.24
C TYR A 216 -0.83 0.81 -13.17
N ARG A 217 -1.94 0.27 -13.65
CA ARG A 217 -2.92 1.00 -14.49
C ARG A 217 -3.58 2.16 -13.76
N ARG A 218 -3.62 2.14 -12.43
CA ARG A 218 -4.22 3.20 -11.61
C ARG A 218 -3.25 4.38 -11.44
N LEU A 219 -1.95 4.19 -11.64
CA LEU A 219 -0.96 5.24 -11.56
C LEU A 219 -1.13 6.25 -12.71
N ASP A 220 -0.65 7.45 -12.48
CA ASP A 220 -0.49 8.47 -13.52
C ASP A 220 0.89 8.26 -14.18
N PRO A 221 0.96 8.00 -15.50
CA PRO A 221 2.24 7.78 -16.17
C PRO A 221 3.16 9.01 -16.18
N LYS A 222 2.61 10.21 -15.93
CA LYS A 222 3.37 11.46 -15.84
C LYS A 222 3.80 11.80 -14.41
N ARG A 223 3.39 11.00 -13.43
CA ARG A 223 3.67 11.22 -12.01
C ARG A 223 4.57 10.10 -11.50
N PRO A 224 5.85 10.38 -11.22
CA PRO A 224 6.76 9.40 -10.64
C PRO A 224 6.22 8.85 -9.32
N CYS A 225 6.01 7.54 -9.27
CA CYS A 225 5.48 6.83 -8.11
C CYS A 225 6.31 5.58 -7.83
N ALA A 226 6.71 5.40 -6.57
CA ALA A 226 7.42 4.21 -6.11
C ALA A 226 6.68 3.50 -4.98
N LEU A 227 6.86 2.18 -4.93
CA LEU A 227 6.27 1.23 -4.02
C LEU A 227 7.38 0.33 -3.45
N PRO A 228 7.94 0.64 -2.29
CA PRO A 228 8.78 -0.30 -1.55
C PRO A 228 7.94 -1.32 -0.79
N THR A 229 8.50 -2.51 -0.58
CA THR A 229 7.92 -3.56 0.24
C THR A 229 9.01 -4.34 0.95
N TYR A 230 8.70 -4.89 2.12
CA TYR A 230 9.62 -5.65 2.97
C TYR A 230 10.10 -6.97 2.37
N SER A 231 9.50 -7.45 1.30
CA SER A 231 9.81 -8.74 0.69
C SER A 231 10.94 -8.62 -0.34
N ARG A 232 11.82 -9.64 -0.38
CA ARG A 232 12.85 -9.81 -1.42
C ARG A 232 12.60 -11.02 -2.32
N SER A 233 11.40 -11.60 -2.26
CA SER A 233 11.11 -12.86 -2.95
C SER A 233 11.14 -12.71 -4.47
N THR A 234 11.66 -13.73 -5.15
CA THR A 234 11.73 -13.75 -6.62
C THR A 234 10.34 -13.68 -7.24
N ILE A 235 9.37 -14.43 -6.68
CA ILE A 235 7.98 -14.42 -7.15
C ILE A 235 7.39 -12.99 -7.13
N LEU A 236 7.62 -12.21 -6.08
CA LEU A 236 7.12 -10.84 -6.00
C LEU A 236 7.80 -9.94 -7.04
N ARG A 237 9.12 -9.99 -7.16
CA ARG A 237 9.87 -9.17 -8.12
C ARG A 237 9.44 -9.47 -9.57
N VAL A 238 9.23 -10.75 -9.90
CA VAL A 238 8.67 -11.16 -11.21
C VAL A 238 7.25 -10.65 -11.38
N THR A 239 6.41 -10.77 -10.35
CA THR A 239 5.03 -10.27 -10.39
C THR A 239 4.98 -8.78 -10.69
N LEU A 240 5.81 -7.98 -10.03
CA LEU A 240 5.88 -6.53 -10.23
C LEU A 240 6.38 -6.17 -11.64
N LEU A 241 7.42 -6.85 -12.13
CA LEU A 241 7.90 -6.67 -13.51
C LEU A 241 6.81 -7.01 -14.53
N LEU A 242 6.17 -8.16 -14.42
CA LEU A 242 5.10 -8.59 -15.35
C LEU A 242 3.84 -7.71 -15.25
N ALA A 243 3.64 -7.02 -14.13
CA ALA A 243 2.59 -6.02 -13.97
C ALA A 243 2.91 -4.67 -14.65
N GLY A 244 4.17 -4.43 -15.07
CA GLY A 244 4.62 -3.24 -15.78
C GLY A 244 5.53 -2.32 -14.98
N PHE A 245 5.81 -2.60 -13.70
CA PHE A 245 6.73 -1.80 -12.89
C PHE A 245 8.18 -2.06 -13.27
N HIS A 246 9.02 -1.03 -13.20
CA HIS A 246 10.45 -1.20 -13.02
C HIS A 246 10.73 -1.64 -11.59
N VAL A 247 11.69 -2.55 -11.39
CA VAL A 247 11.95 -3.16 -10.08
C VAL A 247 13.44 -3.08 -9.74
N GLY A 248 13.73 -2.73 -8.51
CA GLY A 248 15.08 -2.60 -7.98
C GLY A 248 15.26 -3.29 -6.63
N VAL A 249 16.51 -3.35 -6.20
CA VAL A 249 16.91 -3.72 -4.85
C VAL A 249 16.58 -2.57 -3.91
N GLY A 250 15.86 -2.88 -2.84
CA GLY A 250 15.50 -1.93 -1.80
C GLY A 250 16.44 -2.02 -0.60
N HIS A 251 16.33 -1.04 0.29
CA HIS A 251 17.17 -0.93 1.48
C HIS A 251 17.03 -2.14 2.41
N ALA A 252 18.10 -2.43 3.13
CA ALA A 252 18.10 -3.42 4.19
C ALA A 252 17.13 -3.04 5.33
N THR A 253 16.50 -4.05 5.94
CA THR A 253 15.66 -3.89 7.13
C THR A 253 16.04 -4.93 8.16
N GLY A 254 16.90 -4.56 9.12
CA GLY A 254 17.41 -5.45 10.16
C GLY A 254 18.23 -6.61 9.59
N GLU A 255 17.78 -7.84 9.81
CA GLU A 255 18.46 -9.06 9.33
C GLU A 255 18.33 -9.29 7.82
N LYS A 256 17.43 -8.59 7.15
CA LYS A 256 17.29 -8.66 5.70
C LYS A 256 18.29 -7.71 5.04
N GLU A 257 19.23 -8.27 4.32
CA GLU A 257 20.25 -7.51 3.58
C GLU A 257 19.65 -6.64 2.49
N GLU A 258 18.50 -7.02 1.94
CA GLU A 258 17.79 -6.31 0.89
C GLU A 258 16.28 -6.48 1.00
N THR A 259 15.56 -5.56 0.39
CA THR A 259 14.11 -5.58 0.17
C THR A 259 13.80 -5.37 -1.31
N THR A 260 12.59 -4.98 -1.65
CA THR A 260 12.21 -4.67 -3.04
C THR A 260 11.62 -3.27 -3.12
N ILE A 261 11.99 -2.53 -4.15
CA ILE A 261 11.31 -1.31 -4.58
C ILE A 261 10.82 -1.48 -6.02
N ALA A 262 9.56 -1.10 -6.26
CA ALA A 262 9.00 -1.01 -7.60
C ALA A 262 8.63 0.43 -7.93
N ALA A 263 8.70 0.83 -9.20
CA ALA A 263 8.33 2.17 -9.62
C ALA A 263 7.74 2.17 -11.04
N ASN A 264 6.92 3.16 -11.35
CA ASN A 264 6.41 3.33 -12.72
C ASN A 264 7.43 3.99 -13.66
N THR A 265 8.56 4.41 -13.15
CA THR A 265 9.66 5.04 -13.89
C THR A 265 11.01 4.59 -13.32
N PRO A 266 12.03 4.29 -14.15
CA PRO A 266 13.33 3.77 -13.71
C PRO A 266 14.12 4.77 -12.87
N GLU A 267 13.89 6.08 -13.00
CA GLU A 267 14.64 7.15 -12.32
C GLU A 267 14.46 7.12 -10.79
N LEU A 268 13.43 6.44 -10.30
CA LEU A 268 13.20 6.25 -8.85
C LEU A 268 13.94 5.04 -8.26
N LEU A 269 14.68 4.30 -9.08
CA LEU A 269 15.42 3.12 -8.65
C LEU A 269 16.92 3.42 -8.56
N ALA A 270 17.49 3.31 -7.36
CA ALA A 270 18.93 3.45 -7.16
C ALA A 270 19.71 2.25 -7.72
N GLU A 271 19.15 1.04 -7.58
CA GLU A 271 19.75 -0.22 -8.01
C GLU A 271 18.71 -1.08 -8.73
N PRO A 272 18.48 -0.86 -10.05
CA PRO A 272 17.58 -1.68 -10.85
C PRO A 272 18.05 -3.14 -10.92
N LEU A 273 17.12 -4.09 -10.96
CA LEU A 273 17.44 -5.49 -11.22
C LEU A 273 18.04 -5.62 -12.62
N ASP A 274 19.14 -6.38 -12.73
CA ASP A 274 19.94 -6.55 -13.94
C ASP A 274 19.69 -7.92 -14.63
N HIS A 275 20.38 -8.14 -15.74
CA HIS A 275 20.33 -9.42 -16.47
C HIS A 275 20.84 -10.62 -15.64
N ARG A 276 21.74 -10.42 -14.67
CA ARG A 276 22.20 -11.49 -13.78
C ARG A 276 21.09 -11.93 -12.86
N TRP A 277 20.32 -10.96 -12.36
CA TRP A 277 19.13 -11.25 -11.58
C TRP A 277 18.08 -11.99 -12.43
N LEU A 278 17.85 -11.55 -13.67
CA LEU A 278 16.91 -12.17 -14.61
C LEU A 278 17.24 -13.64 -14.84
N GLU A 279 18.51 -13.98 -15.06
CA GLU A 279 18.98 -15.37 -15.22
C GLU A 279 18.86 -16.20 -13.92
N ARG A 280 18.99 -15.56 -12.75
CA ARG A 280 18.70 -16.25 -11.47
C ARG A 280 17.20 -16.54 -11.34
N ALA A 281 16.34 -15.58 -11.69
CA ALA A 281 14.89 -15.75 -11.64
C ALA A 281 14.42 -16.92 -12.53
N ARG A 282 15.00 -17.07 -13.74
CA ARG A 282 14.73 -18.20 -14.65
C ARG A 282 14.97 -19.57 -14.00
N ARG A 283 15.99 -19.68 -13.16
CA ARG A 283 16.38 -20.93 -12.49
C ARG A 283 15.72 -21.14 -11.13
N SER A 284 14.93 -20.16 -10.68
CA SER A 284 14.27 -20.21 -9.39
C SER A 284 13.07 -21.16 -9.40
N HIS A 285 12.93 -21.98 -8.36
CA HIS A 285 11.76 -22.82 -8.14
C HIS A 285 10.53 -22.05 -7.61
N SER A 286 10.71 -20.76 -7.29
CA SER A 286 9.69 -19.88 -6.70
C SER A 286 9.69 -18.53 -7.43
N ALA A 287 9.26 -18.53 -8.69
CA ALA A 287 9.30 -17.35 -9.54
C ALA A 287 8.00 -17.07 -10.30
N GLU A 288 7.13 -18.08 -10.51
CA GLU A 288 5.86 -17.89 -11.23
C GLU A 288 4.90 -17.03 -10.42
N PRO A 289 4.35 -15.93 -11.00
CA PRO A 289 3.37 -15.09 -10.33
C PRO A 289 2.08 -15.83 -9.98
N MET A 290 1.48 -15.43 -8.86
CA MET A 290 0.15 -15.89 -8.51
C MET A 290 -0.89 -15.12 -9.34
N VAL A 291 -1.71 -15.82 -10.09
CA VAL A 291 -2.86 -15.25 -10.83
C VAL A 291 -4.11 -15.27 -9.96
N GLU A 292 -4.29 -16.35 -9.22
CA GLU A 292 -5.38 -16.53 -8.25
C GLU A 292 -4.90 -16.19 -6.82
N ALA A 293 -5.84 -15.87 -5.94
CA ALA A 293 -5.58 -15.61 -4.52
C ALA A 293 -5.26 -16.89 -3.72
N VAL A 294 -4.36 -17.72 -4.26
CA VAL A 294 -3.90 -18.97 -3.66
C VAL A 294 -2.37 -18.97 -3.65
N TYR A 295 -1.77 -19.04 -2.45
CA TYR A 295 -0.32 -19.08 -2.33
C TYR A 295 0.24 -20.39 -2.94
N ARG A 296 1.01 -20.24 -3.99
CA ARG A 296 1.69 -21.33 -4.69
C ARG A 296 3.13 -20.96 -4.99
N ILE A 297 4.01 -21.95 -4.97
CA ILE A 297 5.41 -21.82 -5.36
C ILE A 297 5.60 -22.67 -6.61
N ALA A 298 6.06 -22.04 -7.70
CA ALA A 298 6.33 -22.72 -8.96
C ALA A 298 7.50 -22.04 -9.70
N PRO A 299 8.24 -22.79 -10.55
CA PRO A 299 9.20 -22.20 -11.46
C PRO A 299 8.47 -21.40 -12.56
N LEU A 300 9.18 -20.50 -13.23
CA LEU A 300 8.64 -19.72 -14.34
C LEU A 300 8.12 -20.64 -15.46
N THR A 301 6.90 -20.34 -15.92
CA THR A 301 6.39 -20.90 -17.17
C THR A 301 7.13 -20.30 -18.38
N ALA A 302 7.07 -20.99 -19.53
CA ALA A 302 7.66 -20.48 -20.77
C ALA A 302 7.03 -19.14 -21.19
N GLU A 303 5.73 -18.95 -20.94
CA GLU A 303 5.01 -17.71 -21.24
C GLU A 303 5.49 -16.57 -20.36
N SER A 304 5.53 -16.78 -19.04
CA SER A 304 6.00 -15.76 -18.07
C SER A 304 7.46 -15.39 -18.34
N TRP A 305 8.30 -16.36 -18.68
CA TRP A 305 9.69 -16.11 -19.05
C TRP A 305 9.81 -15.26 -20.32
N GLU A 306 9.05 -15.57 -21.37
CA GLU A 306 9.07 -14.80 -22.61
C GLU A 306 8.64 -13.35 -22.40
N ARG A 307 7.59 -13.14 -21.62
CA ARG A 307 7.12 -11.80 -21.25
C ARG A 307 8.16 -11.05 -20.42
N LEU A 308 8.79 -11.73 -19.44
CA LEU A 308 9.76 -11.13 -18.52
C LEU A 308 11.02 -10.67 -19.25
N ARG A 309 11.59 -11.46 -20.18
CA ARG A 309 12.76 -11.10 -20.94
C ARG A 309 12.53 -9.95 -21.95
N GLN A 310 11.26 -9.71 -22.31
CA GLN A 310 10.85 -8.58 -23.16
C GLN A 310 10.54 -7.31 -22.37
N HIS A 311 10.66 -7.35 -21.05
CA HIS A 311 10.39 -6.19 -20.20
C HIS A 311 11.37 -5.05 -20.54
N PRO A 312 10.91 -3.77 -20.61
CA PRO A 312 11.76 -2.61 -20.98
C PRO A 312 13.03 -2.46 -20.14
N GLN A 313 12.99 -2.88 -18.86
CA GLN A 313 14.14 -2.82 -17.96
C GLN A 313 15.32 -3.71 -18.41
N PHE A 314 15.07 -4.73 -19.22
CA PHE A 314 16.07 -5.70 -19.69
C PHE A 314 16.34 -5.62 -21.21
N ARG A 315 15.95 -4.51 -21.85
CA ARG A 315 16.21 -4.25 -23.27
C ARG A 315 17.44 -3.38 -23.49
#